data_fa5db128a9538688e889130129f3e280
#
_entry.id   fa5db128a9538688e889130129f3e280
#
_cell.length_a   1.000
_cell.length_b   1.000
_cell.length_c   1.000
_cell.angle_alpha   90.00
_cell.angle_beta   90.00
_cell.angle_gamma   90.00
#
_symmetry.space_group_name_H-M   'P 1'
#
loop_
_entity.id
_entity.type
_entity.pdbx_description
1 polymer ?
#
loop_
_entity_poly.entity_id
_entity_poly.type
_entity_poly.pdbx_seq_one_letter_code
_entity_poly.pdbx_strand_id
1 'polypeptide(L)'
;DVYKRQVLDPEQNSTFNDHYLEVDYDLSDVMFVTTANSLDMPRPLLDRMEIIRLSGYTEDEKVEIAKRHLVPKIFAENAVKCSELTITDGAIRDIIRYYTREAGVRNLERELATIARKAITEVLLSKEACVKTEVTSENLEKYLGVRKFSFGIAEEEDHVGVTTGLAWTEVGGDILFIEAVDMPGKGKVMQTGKLGEVMKESIDTAYSVVRAHSKELGINPEIFEKTDIHIHVPEGATPKDGPSAGIAMYTTLVSVLTKVPVKKDVAMTGEITLQGRVLPIGGLKEKLLSALRGGIKTVIIPKENEKDLVEIPDNVKNGMKIIPVSDVSEVLKIALKSEAKPVSAQS
;
A
#
# COMPACT_ATOMS: atom_id res chain seq x y z
N ASP A 1 -24.68 -1.76 -20.26
CA ASP A 1 -24.84 -0.60 -19.35
C ASP A 1 -26.24 -0.03 -19.31
N VAL A 2 -26.99 -0.02 -20.43
CA VAL A 2 -28.39 0.48 -20.49
C VAL A 2 -29.28 -0.38 -19.58
N TYR A 3 -29.18 -1.70 -19.66
CA TYR A 3 -29.96 -2.63 -18.80
C TYR A 3 -29.69 -2.45 -17.30
N LYS A 4 -28.45 -2.29 -16.90
CA LYS A 4 -28.11 -2.07 -15.48
C LYS A 4 -28.74 -0.79 -14.94
N ARG A 5 -28.86 0.26 -15.78
CA ARG A 5 -29.52 1.50 -15.40
C ARG A 5 -31.02 1.31 -15.24
N GLN A 6 -31.67 0.61 -16.16
CA GLN A 6 -33.08 0.34 -16.12
C GLN A 6 -33.49 -0.49 -14.89
N VAL A 7 -32.70 -1.53 -14.57
CA VAL A 7 -32.94 -2.40 -13.41
C VAL A 7 -32.83 -1.64 -12.08
N LEU A 8 -31.84 -0.73 -11.98
CA LEU A 8 -31.54 -0.01 -10.73
C LEU A 8 -32.28 1.34 -10.62
N ASP A 9 -33.02 1.73 -11.64
CA ASP A 9 -33.77 2.98 -11.64
C ASP A 9 -35.20 2.76 -11.13
N PRO A 10 -35.57 3.29 -9.94
CA PRO A 10 -36.91 3.13 -9.41
C PRO A 10 -38.05 3.63 -10.30
N GLU A 11 -37.75 4.59 -11.20
CA GLU A 11 -38.70 5.14 -12.15
C GLU A 11 -38.94 4.23 -13.37
N GLN A 12 -38.01 3.30 -13.66
CA GLN A 12 -38.03 2.44 -14.85
C GLN A 12 -38.07 0.95 -14.55
N ASN A 13 -37.80 0.52 -13.32
CA ASN A 13 -37.69 -0.89 -12.98
C ASN A 13 -39.05 -1.60 -12.88
N SER A 14 -40.18 -0.88 -12.75
CA SER A 14 -41.51 -1.46 -12.76
C SER A 14 -41.92 -1.99 -14.13
N THR A 15 -41.26 -1.54 -15.18
CA THR A 15 -41.54 -1.97 -16.58
C THR A 15 -40.25 -2.50 -17.23
N PHE A 16 -39.49 -3.28 -16.47
CA PHE A 16 -38.30 -3.90 -17.02
C PHE A 16 -38.66 -4.92 -18.10
N ASN A 17 -38.17 -4.72 -19.30
CA ASN A 17 -38.40 -5.63 -20.42
C ASN A 17 -37.26 -6.61 -20.58
N ASP A 18 -37.48 -7.90 -20.43
CA ASP A 18 -36.56 -8.95 -20.76
C ASP A 18 -36.57 -9.18 -22.29
N HIS A 19 -35.49 -8.81 -22.95
CA HIS A 19 -35.37 -8.90 -24.41
C HIS A 19 -35.32 -10.31 -24.98
N TYR A 20 -35.16 -11.33 -24.16
CA TYR A 20 -35.17 -12.71 -24.59
C TYR A 20 -36.58 -13.26 -24.54
N LEU A 21 -37.32 -12.94 -23.48
CA LEU A 21 -38.72 -13.39 -23.28
C LEU A 21 -39.74 -12.42 -23.87
N GLU A 22 -39.34 -11.19 -24.20
CA GLU A 22 -40.21 -10.09 -24.67
C GLU A 22 -41.39 -9.83 -23.75
N VAL A 23 -41.19 -9.97 -22.44
CA VAL A 23 -42.18 -9.77 -21.39
C VAL A 23 -41.71 -8.70 -20.44
N ASP A 24 -42.63 -7.79 -20.08
CA ASP A 24 -42.38 -6.80 -19.04
C ASP A 24 -42.47 -7.46 -17.66
N TYR A 25 -41.53 -7.10 -16.80
CA TYR A 25 -41.45 -7.62 -15.44
C TYR A 25 -41.28 -6.49 -14.44
N ASP A 26 -42.05 -6.50 -13.37
CA ASP A 26 -41.98 -5.50 -12.30
C ASP A 26 -40.87 -5.89 -11.30
N LEU A 27 -39.84 -5.07 -11.23
CA LEU A 27 -38.69 -5.23 -10.33
C LEU A 27 -38.71 -4.22 -9.16
N SER A 28 -39.82 -3.48 -8.97
CA SER A 28 -39.92 -2.43 -7.95
C SER A 28 -39.74 -2.94 -6.52
N ASP A 29 -40.17 -4.18 -6.25
CA ASP A 29 -40.06 -4.84 -4.94
C ASP A 29 -38.76 -5.67 -4.78
N VAL A 30 -37.83 -5.58 -5.73
CA VAL A 30 -36.58 -6.37 -5.71
C VAL A 30 -35.43 -5.55 -5.15
N MET A 31 -34.77 -6.07 -4.12
CA MET A 31 -33.51 -5.50 -3.60
C MET A 31 -32.34 -6.08 -4.38
N PHE A 32 -31.52 -5.20 -4.95
CA PHE A 32 -30.32 -5.56 -5.68
C PHE A 32 -29.06 -5.35 -4.83
N VAL A 33 -28.26 -6.40 -4.69
CA VAL A 33 -26.93 -6.33 -4.06
C VAL A 33 -25.89 -6.69 -5.10
N THR A 34 -24.98 -5.76 -5.37
CA THR A 34 -23.91 -5.94 -6.33
C THR A 34 -22.55 -5.86 -5.66
N THR A 35 -21.58 -6.59 -6.18
CA THR A 35 -20.20 -6.53 -5.70
C THR A 35 -19.28 -6.10 -6.84
N ALA A 36 -18.30 -5.25 -6.52
CA ALA A 36 -17.30 -4.80 -7.46
C ALA A 36 -15.93 -4.69 -6.77
N ASN A 37 -14.87 -4.83 -7.53
CA ASN A 37 -13.50 -4.61 -7.06
C ASN A 37 -12.95 -3.23 -7.45
N SER A 38 -13.69 -2.46 -8.25
CA SER A 38 -13.37 -1.11 -8.67
C SER A 38 -14.62 -0.25 -8.70
N LEU A 39 -14.47 1.05 -8.45
CA LEU A 39 -15.49 2.07 -8.65
C LEU A 39 -15.38 2.79 -10.01
N ASP A 40 -14.57 2.25 -10.92
CA ASP A 40 -14.50 2.75 -12.30
C ASP A 40 -15.78 2.36 -13.06
N MET A 41 -16.84 3.08 -12.75
CA MET A 41 -18.18 2.92 -13.30
C MET A 41 -18.76 4.28 -13.69
N PRO A 42 -19.69 4.32 -14.68
CA PRO A 42 -20.36 5.55 -15.07
C PRO A 42 -21.08 6.21 -13.87
N ARG A 43 -20.89 7.52 -13.69
CA ARG A 43 -21.53 8.29 -12.61
C ARG A 43 -23.02 8.04 -12.46
N PRO A 44 -23.85 8.01 -13.54
CA PRO A 44 -25.29 7.76 -13.41
C PRO A 44 -25.64 6.41 -12.81
N LEU A 45 -24.71 5.43 -12.82
CA LEU A 45 -24.90 4.14 -12.16
C LEU A 45 -24.55 4.24 -10.68
N LEU A 46 -23.44 4.93 -10.36
CA LEU A 46 -23.02 5.16 -8.97
C LEU A 46 -24.06 5.97 -8.17
N ASP A 47 -24.69 6.95 -8.80
CA ASP A 47 -25.69 7.84 -8.18
C ASP A 47 -26.98 7.07 -7.75
N ARG A 48 -27.20 5.86 -8.27
CA ARG A 48 -28.34 5.00 -7.96
C ARG A 48 -28.01 3.89 -6.95
N MET A 49 -26.80 3.84 -6.44
CA MET A 49 -26.33 2.80 -5.54
C MET A 49 -25.84 3.38 -4.23
N GLU A 50 -26.16 2.72 -3.13
CA GLU A 50 -25.45 2.91 -1.88
C GLU A 50 -24.13 2.17 -1.92
N ILE A 51 -23.02 2.89 -1.77
CA ILE A 51 -21.68 2.32 -1.88
C ILE A 51 -21.18 1.98 -0.47
N ILE A 52 -21.08 0.69 -0.18
CA ILE A 52 -20.46 0.18 1.04
C ILE A 52 -19.05 -0.30 0.71
N ARG A 53 -18.04 0.43 1.20
CA ARG A 53 -16.64 0.06 0.99
C ARG A 53 -16.19 -0.93 2.05
N LEU A 54 -15.71 -2.09 1.61
CA LEU A 54 -15.05 -3.07 2.46
C LEU A 54 -13.54 -2.92 2.27
N SER A 55 -12.85 -2.47 3.30
CA SER A 55 -11.38 -2.38 3.29
C SER A 55 -10.73 -3.76 3.41
N GLY A 56 -9.44 -3.86 3.05
CA GLY A 56 -8.66 -5.07 3.23
C GLY A 56 -8.50 -5.46 4.71
N TYR A 57 -8.19 -6.74 4.93
CA TYR A 57 -7.95 -7.28 6.27
C TYR A 57 -6.55 -6.97 6.78
N THR A 58 -6.44 -6.75 8.08
CA THR A 58 -5.16 -6.71 8.80
C THR A 58 -4.52 -8.10 8.86
N GLU A 59 -3.23 -8.18 9.21
CA GLU A 59 -2.55 -9.47 9.38
C GLU A 59 -3.24 -10.32 10.46
N ASP A 60 -3.62 -9.72 11.60
CA ASP A 60 -4.27 -10.44 12.68
C ASP A 60 -5.67 -10.93 12.28
N GLU A 61 -6.45 -10.11 11.57
CA GLU A 61 -7.74 -10.54 11.00
C GLU A 61 -7.56 -11.71 10.02
N LYS A 62 -6.55 -11.66 9.15
CA LYS A 62 -6.25 -12.77 8.23
C LYS A 62 -5.88 -14.06 8.96
N VAL A 63 -5.11 -13.96 10.03
CA VAL A 63 -4.77 -15.12 10.88
C VAL A 63 -6.02 -15.71 11.50
N GLU A 64 -6.90 -14.88 12.08
CA GLU A 64 -8.15 -15.36 12.68
C GLU A 64 -9.12 -15.94 11.62
N ILE A 65 -9.23 -15.33 10.44
CA ILE A 65 -10.01 -15.88 9.32
C ILE A 65 -9.43 -17.23 8.88
N ALA A 66 -8.12 -17.34 8.77
CA ALA A 66 -7.47 -18.60 8.41
C ALA A 66 -7.79 -19.70 9.42
N LYS A 67 -7.65 -19.43 10.71
CA LYS A 67 -7.89 -20.41 11.78
C LYS A 67 -9.35 -20.85 11.87
N ARG A 68 -10.27 -19.88 11.84
CA ARG A 68 -11.70 -20.13 12.09
C ARG A 68 -12.45 -20.65 10.87
N HIS A 69 -12.00 -20.26 9.67
CA HIS A 69 -12.76 -20.53 8.45
C HIS A 69 -11.97 -21.27 7.37
N LEU A 70 -10.76 -20.81 7.00
CA LEU A 70 -10.05 -21.38 5.86
C LEU A 70 -9.47 -22.76 6.16
N VAL A 71 -8.78 -22.92 7.27
CA VAL A 71 -8.15 -24.20 7.64
C VAL A 71 -9.20 -25.30 7.83
N PRO A 72 -10.29 -25.10 8.60
CA PRO A 72 -11.35 -26.11 8.72
C PRO A 72 -12.00 -26.48 7.39
N LYS A 73 -12.28 -25.48 6.54
CA LYS A 73 -12.84 -25.68 5.19
C LYS A 73 -11.91 -26.52 4.33
N ILE A 74 -10.64 -26.14 4.24
CA ILE A 74 -9.63 -26.83 3.43
C ILE A 74 -9.43 -28.27 3.93
N PHE A 75 -9.42 -28.49 5.24
CA PHE A 75 -9.30 -29.82 5.82
C PHE A 75 -10.49 -30.70 5.43
N ALA A 76 -11.70 -30.17 5.51
CA ALA A 76 -12.91 -30.89 5.09
C ALA A 76 -12.89 -31.23 3.59
N GLU A 77 -12.53 -30.26 2.73
CA GLU A 77 -12.46 -30.43 1.27
C GLU A 77 -11.38 -31.44 0.83
N ASN A 78 -10.29 -31.57 1.59
CA ASN A 78 -9.19 -32.48 1.28
C ASN A 78 -9.21 -33.76 2.15
N ALA A 79 -10.27 -34.01 2.90
CA ALA A 79 -10.43 -35.16 3.81
C ALA A 79 -9.27 -35.31 4.83
N VAL A 80 -8.71 -34.18 5.29
CA VAL A 80 -7.65 -34.11 6.30
C VAL A 80 -8.26 -34.12 7.68
N LYS A 81 -7.72 -34.94 8.59
CA LYS A 81 -8.09 -34.88 10.00
C LYS A 81 -7.16 -33.93 10.76
N CYS A 82 -7.70 -33.21 11.73
CA CYS A 82 -6.91 -32.36 12.61
C CYS A 82 -5.83 -33.13 13.42
N SER A 83 -5.97 -34.45 13.52
CA SER A 83 -4.96 -35.32 14.10
C SER A 83 -3.77 -35.60 13.17
N GLU A 84 -3.93 -35.40 11.87
CA GLU A 84 -2.94 -35.70 10.84
C GLU A 84 -2.12 -34.48 10.43
N LEU A 85 -2.76 -33.29 10.43
CA LEU A 85 -2.12 -32.04 10.04
C LEU A 85 -2.48 -30.91 11.01
N THR A 86 -1.47 -30.17 11.42
CA THR A 86 -1.63 -28.94 12.20
C THR A 86 -0.80 -27.84 11.54
N ILE A 87 -1.35 -26.62 11.44
CA ILE A 87 -0.66 -25.44 10.93
C ILE A 87 -0.59 -24.42 12.07
N THR A 88 0.61 -24.03 12.46
CA THR A 88 0.81 -23.10 13.57
C THR A 88 0.45 -21.67 13.18
N ASP A 89 0.08 -20.84 14.18
CA ASP A 89 -0.19 -19.41 13.98
C ASP A 89 1.02 -18.69 13.36
N GLY A 90 2.25 -19.06 13.78
CA GLY A 90 3.48 -18.55 13.20
C GLY A 90 3.61 -18.88 11.71
N ALA A 91 3.28 -20.12 11.33
CA ALA A 91 3.29 -20.50 9.92
C ALA A 91 2.24 -19.68 9.10
N ILE A 92 1.03 -19.50 9.63
CA ILE A 92 0.01 -18.68 8.96
C ILE A 92 0.49 -17.23 8.78
N ARG A 93 1.11 -16.62 9.80
CA ARG A 93 1.70 -15.29 9.69
C ARG A 93 2.79 -15.23 8.63
N ASP A 94 3.66 -16.21 8.57
CA ASP A 94 4.74 -16.28 7.59
C ASP A 94 4.21 -16.50 6.17
N ILE A 95 3.11 -17.25 5.99
CA ILE A 95 2.43 -17.36 4.70
C ILE A 95 1.91 -15.98 4.27
N ILE A 96 1.24 -15.25 5.16
CA ILE A 96 0.73 -13.92 4.88
C ILE A 96 1.85 -12.96 4.48
N ARG A 97 2.98 -13.01 5.17
CA ARG A 97 4.12 -12.08 5.00
C ARG A 97 4.97 -12.38 3.78
N TYR A 98 5.25 -13.65 3.53
CA TYR A 98 6.28 -14.07 2.58
C TYR A 98 5.73 -14.74 1.32
N TYR A 99 4.49 -15.19 1.32
CA TYR A 99 3.91 -15.94 0.20
C TYR A 99 2.67 -15.28 -0.41
N THR A 100 2.07 -14.29 0.26
CA THR A 100 0.89 -13.59 -0.26
C THR A 100 1.06 -12.07 -0.26
N ARG A 101 0.43 -11.41 -1.25
CA ARG A 101 0.36 -9.95 -1.34
C ARG A 101 -1.03 -9.60 -1.86
N GLU A 102 -1.97 -9.42 -0.94
CA GLU A 102 -3.38 -9.20 -1.26
C GLU A 102 -4.11 -8.48 -0.12
N ALA A 103 -5.17 -7.74 -0.46
CA ALA A 103 -6.06 -7.12 0.53
C ALA A 103 -6.98 -8.13 1.22
N GLY A 104 -7.41 -9.16 0.49
CA GLY A 104 -8.26 -10.26 0.95
C GLY A 104 -7.48 -11.47 1.46
N VAL A 105 -8.06 -12.66 1.29
CA VAL A 105 -7.53 -13.95 1.78
C VAL A 105 -7.54 -15.07 0.72
N ARG A 106 -7.78 -14.76 -0.56
CA ARG A 106 -7.85 -15.77 -1.62
C ARG A 106 -6.53 -16.49 -1.87
N ASN A 107 -5.43 -15.74 -1.90
CA ASN A 107 -4.10 -16.35 -2.09
C ASN A 107 -3.69 -17.10 -0.84
N LEU A 108 -4.00 -16.60 0.35
CA LEU A 108 -3.81 -17.31 1.61
C LEU A 108 -4.53 -18.66 1.59
N GLU A 109 -5.79 -18.70 1.16
CA GLU A 109 -6.55 -19.95 1.01
C GLU A 109 -5.86 -20.93 0.03
N ARG A 110 -5.35 -20.43 -1.11
CA ARG A 110 -4.64 -21.24 -2.10
C ARG A 110 -3.34 -21.83 -1.54
N GLU A 111 -2.55 -21.05 -0.81
CA GLU A 111 -1.31 -21.52 -0.21
C GLU A 111 -1.59 -22.54 0.90
N LEU A 112 -2.59 -22.30 1.76
CA LEU A 112 -3.02 -23.26 2.77
C LEU A 112 -3.52 -24.57 2.15
N ALA A 113 -4.30 -24.52 1.07
CA ALA A 113 -4.74 -25.70 0.34
C ALA A 113 -3.57 -26.45 -0.32
N THR A 114 -2.54 -25.74 -0.77
CA THR A 114 -1.32 -26.35 -1.31
C THR A 114 -0.55 -27.10 -0.24
N ILE A 115 -0.43 -26.53 0.96
CA ILE A 115 0.17 -27.18 2.12
C ILE A 115 -0.60 -28.45 2.47
N ALA A 116 -1.93 -28.37 2.58
CA ALA A 116 -2.77 -29.51 2.92
C ALA A 116 -2.58 -30.68 1.93
N ARG A 117 -2.62 -30.41 0.62
CA ARG A 117 -2.42 -31.43 -0.42
C ARG A 117 -1.05 -32.08 -0.34
N LYS A 118 0.02 -31.29 -0.16
CA LYS A 118 1.39 -31.84 -0.06
C LYS A 118 1.60 -32.63 1.21
N ALA A 119 1.09 -32.16 2.35
CA ALA A 119 1.18 -32.86 3.62
C ALA A 119 0.45 -34.22 3.57
N ILE A 120 -0.76 -34.27 2.99
CA ILE A 120 -1.47 -35.54 2.79
C ILE A 120 -0.68 -36.50 1.90
N THR A 121 -0.11 -35.97 0.80
CA THR A 121 0.70 -36.82 -0.08
C THR A 121 1.87 -37.45 0.68
N GLU A 122 2.51 -36.73 1.57
CA GLU A 122 3.57 -37.27 2.43
C GLU A 122 3.05 -38.34 3.37
N VAL A 123 1.90 -38.08 4.02
CA VAL A 123 1.27 -39.08 4.92
C VAL A 123 0.91 -40.37 4.16
N LEU A 124 0.34 -40.25 2.96
CA LEU A 124 -0.04 -41.38 2.13
C LEU A 124 1.16 -42.17 1.57
N LEU A 125 2.27 -41.49 1.31
CA LEU A 125 3.51 -42.12 0.84
C LEU A 125 4.35 -42.68 1.97
N SER A 126 4.16 -42.23 3.21
CA SER A 126 4.82 -42.79 4.39
C SER A 126 4.26 -44.19 4.68
N LYS A 127 5.13 -45.16 4.90
CA LYS A 127 4.73 -46.54 5.30
C LYS A 127 4.37 -46.63 6.77
N GLU A 128 4.45 -45.54 7.52
CA GLU A 128 4.18 -45.46 8.95
C GLU A 128 2.70 -45.07 9.19
N ALA A 129 2.02 -45.84 10.01
CA ALA A 129 0.67 -45.57 10.45
C ALA A 129 0.69 -44.36 11.42
N CYS A 130 -0.12 -43.32 11.15
CA CYS A 130 -0.32 -42.13 12.01
C CYS A 130 0.87 -41.17 12.13
N VAL A 131 1.41 -40.67 11.01
CA VAL A 131 2.34 -39.53 11.04
C VAL A 131 1.53 -38.24 11.23
N LYS A 132 1.70 -37.61 12.39
CA LYS A 132 1.19 -36.24 12.61
C LYS A 132 2.16 -35.23 12.01
N THR A 133 1.72 -34.52 11.02
CA THR A 133 2.50 -33.46 10.38
C THR A 133 2.18 -32.10 11.02
N GLU A 134 3.20 -31.41 11.52
CA GLU A 134 3.07 -30.05 11.99
C GLU A 134 3.79 -29.10 11.03
N VAL A 135 3.05 -28.10 10.53
CA VAL A 135 3.59 -27.06 9.66
C VAL A 135 3.92 -25.83 10.50
N THR A 136 5.20 -25.50 10.53
CA THR A 136 5.77 -24.37 11.29
C THR A 136 6.44 -23.38 10.35
N SER A 137 6.83 -22.21 10.85
CA SER A 137 7.63 -21.23 10.11
C SER A 137 8.90 -21.80 9.48
N GLU A 138 9.52 -22.79 10.14
CA GLU A 138 10.81 -23.36 9.74
C GLU A 138 10.69 -24.32 8.54
N ASN A 139 9.54 -25.00 8.41
CA ASN A 139 9.35 -26.01 7.36
C ASN A 139 8.42 -25.56 6.21
N LEU A 140 7.99 -24.29 6.20
CA LEU A 140 7.12 -23.75 5.14
C LEU A 140 7.72 -23.89 3.75
N GLU A 141 9.03 -23.68 3.60
CA GLU A 141 9.71 -23.75 2.31
C GLU A 141 9.63 -25.14 1.66
N LYS A 142 9.51 -26.18 2.47
CA LYS A 142 9.27 -27.53 1.97
C LYS A 142 7.96 -27.65 1.20
N TYR A 143 6.92 -26.92 1.66
CA TYR A 143 5.59 -26.98 1.06
C TYR A 143 5.37 -25.91 0.00
N LEU A 144 5.84 -24.70 0.21
CA LEU A 144 5.53 -23.55 -0.63
C LEU A 144 6.70 -23.09 -1.53
N GLY A 145 7.89 -23.67 -1.33
CA GLY A 145 9.12 -23.26 -2.01
C GLY A 145 9.71 -22.00 -1.40
N VAL A 146 10.64 -21.36 -2.11
CA VAL A 146 11.32 -20.15 -1.65
C VAL A 146 10.32 -19.02 -1.40
N ARG A 147 10.62 -18.15 -0.45
CA ARG A 147 9.83 -16.96 -0.13
C ARG A 147 9.66 -16.09 -1.37
N LYS A 148 8.43 -15.72 -1.65
CA LYS A 148 8.06 -14.91 -2.84
C LYS A 148 8.24 -13.42 -2.60
N PHE A 149 8.11 -12.99 -1.34
CA PHE A 149 8.15 -11.58 -0.94
C PHE A 149 9.08 -11.40 0.24
N SER A 150 9.67 -10.21 0.35
CA SER A 150 10.40 -9.76 1.53
C SER A 150 9.44 -9.05 2.49
N PHE A 151 9.66 -9.21 3.78
CA PHE A 151 8.90 -8.56 4.84
C PHE A 151 9.85 -7.77 5.73
N GLY A 152 9.44 -6.54 6.12
CA GLY A 152 10.28 -5.69 6.96
C GLY A 152 11.38 -4.97 6.17
N ILE A 153 11.03 -4.33 5.07
CA ILE A 153 11.94 -3.59 4.18
C ILE A 153 12.11 -2.13 4.66
N ALA A 154 12.16 -1.89 5.96
CA ALA A 154 12.78 -0.64 6.39
C ALA A 154 14.27 -0.75 6.06
N GLU A 155 14.82 0.27 5.39
CA GLU A 155 16.27 0.36 5.15
C GLU A 155 17.02 0.05 6.45
N GLU A 156 18.17 -0.64 6.36
CA GLU A 156 18.95 -0.96 7.56
C GLU A 156 19.65 0.26 8.13
N GLU A 157 19.87 1.29 7.31
CA GLU A 157 20.56 2.53 7.68
C GLU A 157 19.81 3.78 7.18
N ASP A 158 20.15 4.94 7.76
CA ASP A 158 19.68 6.24 7.31
C ASP A 158 20.49 6.71 6.10
N HIS A 159 19.83 6.94 4.98
CA HIS A 159 20.49 7.31 3.73
C HIS A 159 20.19 8.74 3.29
N VAL A 160 21.16 9.37 2.64
CA VAL A 160 20.97 10.64 1.93
C VAL A 160 20.26 10.36 0.61
N GLY A 161 19.21 11.12 0.32
CA GLY A 161 18.48 11.02 -0.92
C GLY A 161 17.60 9.77 -1.05
N VAL A 162 17.28 9.08 0.06
CA VAL A 162 16.36 7.94 0.06
C VAL A 162 15.21 8.20 1.05
N THR A 163 13.98 8.13 0.58
CA THR A 163 12.79 8.38 1.39
C THR A 163 11.77 7.27 1.21
N THR A 164 11.13 6.90 2.30
CA THR A 164 10.06 5.91 2.29
C THR A 164 8.70 6.59 2.14
N GLY A 165 8.06 6.37 1.00
CA GLY A 165 6.68 6.76 0.73
C GLY A 165 5.70 5.61 0.96
N LEU A 166 4.41 5.92 0.95
CA LEU A 166 3.33 4.95 1.06
C LEU A 166 2.39 5.05 -0.14
N ALA A 167 2.18 3.94 -0.82
CA ALA A 167 1.30 3.82 -1.97
C ALA A 167 0.04 3.02 -1.62
N TRP A 168 -1.03 3.30 -2.34
CA TRP A 168 -2.21 2.45 -2.38
C TRP A 168 -2.26 1.72 -3.72
N THR A 169 -2.62 0.43 -3.69
CA THR A 169 -2.80 -0.40 -4.87
C THR A 169 -4.09 -1.21 -4.73
N GLU A 170 -4.59 -1.77 -5.82
CA GLU A 170 -5.78 -2.65 -5.80
C GLU A 170 -5.61 -3.88 -4.89
N VAL A 171 -4.39 -4.28 -4.62
CA VAL A 171 -4.07 -5.42 -3.74
C VAL A 171 -3.75 -5.01 -2.30
N GLY A 172 -3.90 -3.72 -1.98
CA GLY A 172 -3.67 -3.14 -0.65
C GLY A 172 -2.61 -2.04 -0.67
N GLY A 173 -2.15 -1.64 0.52
CA GLY A 173 -1.07 -0.67 0.67
C GLY A 173 0.30 -1.28 0.39
N ASP A 174 1.21 -0.44 -0.07
CA ASP A 174 2.59 -0.79 -0.36
C ASP A 174 3.58 0.26 0.11
N ILE A 175 4.82 -0.15 0.36
CA ILE A 175 5.93 0.74 0.65
C ILE A 175 6.61 1.12 -0.67
N LEU A 176 6.90 2.39 -0.81
CA LEU A 176 7.52 2.95 -1.99
C LEU A 176 8.83 3.63 -1.62
N PHE A 177 9.95 3.11 -2.09
CA PHE A 177 11.24 3.80 -1.96
C PHE A 177 11.38 4.84 -3.07
N ILE A 178 11.86 6.02 -2.68
CA ILE A 178 12.14 7.12 -3.58
C ILE A 178 13.59 7.48 -3.39
N GLU A 179 14.37 7.30 -4.42
CA GLU A 179 15.80 7.54 -4.42
C GLU A 179 16.14 8.75 -5.29
N ALA A 180 17.08 9.57 -4.87
CA ALA A 180 17.62 10.64 -5.69
C ALA A 180 19.13 10.71 -5.56
N VAL A 181 19.78 11.00 -6.67
CA VAL A 181 21.21 11.32 -6.74
C VAL A 181 21.38 12.64 -7.46
N ASP A 182 22.40 13.38 -7.04
CA ASP A 182 22.86 14.59 -7.70
C ASP A 182 24.19 14.34 -8.42
N MET A 183 24.36 14.99 -9.55
CA MET A 183 25.58 14.88 -10.37
C MET A 183 25.89 16.20 -11.05
N PRO A 184 27.16 16.46 -11.39
CA PRO A 184 27.51 17.66 -12.17
C PRO A 184 26.69 17.73 -13.46
N GLY A 185 26.06 18.88 -13.74
CA GLY A 185 25.17 19.01 -14.88
C GLY A 185 24.80 20.44 -15.21
N LYS A 186 23.58 20.63 -15.72
CA LYS A 186 23.04 21.93 -16.19
C LYS A 186 21.65 22.21 -15.62
N GLY A 187 21.31 21.65 -14.47
CA GLY A 187 20.01 21.85 -13.81
C GLY A 187 18.89 20.95 -14.34
N LYS A 188 19.19 19.82 -14.94
CA LYS A 188 18.16 18.87 -15.41
C LYS A 188 17.63 18.01 -14.27
N VAL A 189 16.33 17.76 -14.28
CA VAL A 189 15.68 16.75 -13.43
C VAL A 189 15.29 15.56 -14.29
N MET A 190 15.87 14.40 -14.00
CA MET A 190 15.57 13.14 -14.67
C MET A 190 14.71 12.28 -13.77
N GLN A 191 13.77 11.54 -14.37
CA GLN A 191 12.79 10.74 -13.64
C GLN A 191 12.72 9.35 -14.25
N THR A 192 12.80 8.30 -13.42
CA THR A 192 12.69 6.90 -13.85
C THR A 192 11.89 6.05 -12.86
N GLY A 193 11.37 4.89 -13.30
CA GLY A 193 10.61 3.96 -12.46
C GLY A 193 9.17 3.70 -12.92
N LYS A 194 8.86 3.87 -14.23
CA LYS A 194 7.49 3.77 -14.78
C LYS A 194 6.48 4.67 -14.08
N LEU A 195 6.83 5.93 -13.92
CA LEU A 195 6.00 6.94 -13.29
C LEU A 195 4.92 7.42 -14.25
N GLY A 196 3.67 7.49 -13.78
CA GLY A 196 2.57 8.13 -14.49
C GLY A 196 2.70 9.65 -14.50
N GLU A 197 1.85 10.33 -15.26
CA GLU A 197 1.94 11.77 -15.47
C GLU A 197 1.73 12.56 -14.16
N VAL A 198 0.76 12.16 -13.31
CA VAL A 198 0.47 12.84 -12.04
C VAL A 198 1.68 12.75 -11.08
N MET A 199 2.37 11.62 -11.05
CA MET A 199 3.57 11.46 -10.23
C MET A 199 4.73 12.30 -10.74
N LYS A 200 4.89 12.46 -12.06
CA LYS A 200 5.90 13.36 -12.66
C LYS A 200 5.62 14.81 -12.33
N GLU A 201 4.36 15.26 -12.46
CA GLU A 201 3.94 16.60 -12.04
C GLU A 201 4.20 16.84 -10.55
N SER A 202 4.02 15.82 -9.71
CA SER A 202 4.33 15.88 -8.29
C SER A 202 5.83 16.11 -8.01
N ILE A 203 6.71 15.48 -8.81
CA ILE A 203 8.15 15.71 -8.75
C ILE A 203 8.49 17.16 -9.17
N ASP A 204 7.92 17.63 -10.26
CA ASP A 204 8.17 18.99 -10.77
C ASP A 204 7.67 20.06 -9.77
N THR A 205 6.53 19.79 -9.12
CA THR A 205 6.00 20.63 -8.04
C THR A 205 6.95 20.64 -6.84
N ALA A 206 7.37 19.46 -6.37
CA ALA A 206 8.30 19.34 -5.25
C ALA A 206 9.64 20.04 -5.53
N TYR A 207 10.19 19.87 -6.72
CA TYR A 207 11.41 20.56 -7.15
C TYR A 207 11.27 22.09 -7.16
N SER A 208 10.12 22.59 -7.65
CA SER A 208 9.82 24.03 -7.67
C SER A 208 9.75 24.60 -6.25
N VAL A 209 9.12 23.88 -5.30
CA VAL A 209 9.05 24.28 -3.89
C VAL A 209 10.45 24.30 -3.25
N VAL A 210 11.25 23.27 -3.48
CA VAL A 210 12.66 23.24 -2.97
C VAL A 210 13.44 24.43 -3.49
N ARG A 211 13.33 24.73 -4.79
CA ARG A 211 14.01 25.85 -5.42
C ARG A 211 13.56 27.20 -4.87
N ALA A 212 12.25 27.39 -4.67
CA ALA A 212 11.69 28.61 -4.11
C ALA A 212 12.15 28.88 -2.67
N HIS A 213 12.27 27.83 -1.84
CA HIS A 213 12.69 27.91 -0.45
C HIS A 213 14.16 27.58 -0.22
N SER A 214 14.98 27.57 -1.28
CA SER A 214 16.39 27.16 -1.23
C SER A 214 17.22 27.87 -0.14
N LYS A 215 17.02 29.17 0.04
CA LYS A 215 17.72 29.97 1.06
C LYS A 215 17.38 29.52 2.48
N GLU A 216 16.12 29.24 2.74
CA GLU A 216 15.64 28.78 4.05
C GLU A 216 16.13 27.36 4.37
N LEU A 217 16.24 26.54 3.32
CA LEU A 217 16.77 25.16 3.40
C LEU A 217 18.30 25.09 3.44
N GLY A 218 19.00 26.24 3.35
CA GLY A 218 20.46 26.25 3.32
C GLY A 218 21.06 25.73 2.01
N ILE A 219 20.31 25.77 0.93
CA ILE A 219 20.76 25.31 -0.38
C ILE A 219 21.25 26.52 -1.20
N ASN A 220 22.49 26.44 -1.71
CA ASN A 220 23.00 27.48 -2.60
C ASN A 220 22.23 27.48 -3.91
N PRO A 221 21.57 28.60 -4.33
CA PRO A 221 20.81 28.66 -5.56
C PRO A 221 21.59 28.29 -6.83
N GLU A 222 22.88 28.46 -6.86
CA GLU A 222 23.73 28.09 -8.00
C GLU A 222 23.75 26.59 -8.28
N ILE A 223 23.43 25.76 -7.27
CA ILE A 223 23.40 24.30 -7.43
C ILE A 223 22.35 23.88 -8.47
N PHE A 224 21.26 24.62 -8.60
CA PHE A 224 20.19 24.34 -9.56
C PHE A 224 20.58 24.56 -11.03
N GLU A 225 21.70 25.26 -11.28
CA GLU A 225 22.24 25.49 -12.62
C GLU A 225 23.45 24.61 -12.95
N LYS A 226 24.09 24.06 -11.91
CA LYS A 226 25.36 23.33 -12.03
C LYS A 226 25.20 21.84 -11.74
N THR A 227 24.01 21.39 -11.31
CA THR A 227 23.79 20.02 -10.86
C THR A 227 22.53 19.44 -11.49
N ASP A 228 22.67 18.30 -12.13
CA ASP A 228 21.52 17.48 -12.56
C ASP A 228 21.08 16.58 -11.40
N ILE A 229 19.79 16.34 -11.29
CA ILE A 229 19.20 15.45 -10.28
C ILE A 229 18.49 14.31 -10.99
N HIS A 230 18.75 13.08 -10.56
CA HIS A 230 18.03 11.91 -11.04
C HIS A 230 17.20 11.31 -9.90
N ILE A 231 15.88 11.30 -10.07
CA ILE A 231 14.95 10.66 -9.16
C ILE A 231 14.56 9.31 -9.73
N HIS A 232 14.67 8.27 -8.93
CA HIS A 232 14.31 6.92 -9.30
C HIS A 232 13.34 6.34 -8.27
N VAL A 233 12.30 5.66 -8.76
CA VAL A 233 11.41 4.87 -7.92
C VAL A 233 11.55 3.42 -8.36
N PRO A 234 12.23 2.56 -7.58
CA PRO A 234 12.48 1.16 -7.89
C PRO A 234 11.20 0.37 -8.20
N GLU A 235 11.37 -0.90 -8.61
CA GLU A 235 10.30 -1.79 -9.04
C GLU A 235 9.58 -1.35 -10.33
N GLY A 236 10.37 -1.09 -11.40
CA GLY A 236 9.85 -0.63 -12.70
C GLY A 236 8.89 -1.59 -13.41
N ALA A 237 8.67 -2.80 -12.90
CA ALA A 237 7.65 -3.72 -13.41
C ALA A 237 6.22 -3.25 -13.09
N THR A 238 6.03 -2.53 -11.99
CA THR A 238 4.72 -2.03 -11.54
C THR A 238 4.58 -0.54 -11.88
N PRO A 239 3.59 -0.14 -12.69
CA PRO A 239 3.30 1.27 -12.93
C PRO A 239 2.92 1.97 -11.61
N LYS A 240 3.41 3.21 -11.44
CA LYS A 240 3.16 4.02 -10.24
C LYS A 240 2.62 5.37 -10.68
N ASP A 241 1.50 5.78 -10.12
CA ASP A 241 0.91 7.09 -10.39
C ASP A 241 0.18 7.64 -9.16
N GLY A 242 -0.03 8.94 -9.13
CA GLY A 242 -0.78 9.65 -8.11
C GLY A 242 0.03 10.73 -7.38
N PRO A 243 -0.68 11.72 -6.78
CA PRO A 243 -0.06 12.89 -6.16
C PRO A 243 0.45 12.62 -4.74
N SER A 244 0.06 11.51 -4.11
CA SER A 244 0.27 11.24 -2.67
C SER A 244 1.72 11.00 -2.26
N ALA A 245 2.66 10.94 -3.21
CA ALA A 245 4.10 10.86 -2.96
C ALA A 245 4.78 12.23 -2.87
N GLY A 246 4.05 13.34 -3.02
CA GLY A 246 4.60 14.69 -3.13
C GLY A 246 5.53 15.09 -1.98
N ILE A 247 5.12 14.88 -0.73
CA ILE A 247 5.98 15.19 0.42
C ILE A 247 7.21 14.29 0.51
N ALA A 248 7.12 13.05 0.02
CA ALA A 248 8.28 12.14 -0.03
C ALA A 248 9.27 12.58 -1.12
N MET A 249 8.79 12.97 -2.30
CA MET A 249 9.62 13.55 -3.36
C MET A 249 10.33 14.82 -2.87
N TYR A 250 9.61 15.71 -2.19
CA TYR A 250 10.17 16.93 -1.61
C TYR A 250 11.27 16.59 -0.59
N THR A 251 11.02 15.68 0.34
CA THR A 251 11.98 15.27 1.36
C THR A 251 13.23 14.64 0.74
N THR A 252 13.06 13.80 -0.29
CA THR A 252 14.19 13.19 -1.04
C THR A 252 15.06 14.25 -1.70
N LEU A 253 14.44 15.24 -2.35
CA LEU A 253 15.14 16.35 -2.99
C LEU A 253 15.91 17.21 -1.98
N VAL A 254 15.27 17.57 -0.86
CA VAL A 254 15.95 18.33 0.20
C VAL A 254 17.11 17.52 0.76
N SER A 255 16.92 16.24 1.04
CA SER A 255 17.96 15.36 1.57
C SER A 255 19.17 15.28 0.65
N VAL A 256 18.97 15.04 -0.65
CA VAL A 256 20.09 14.93 -1.61
C VAL A 256 20.85 16.24 -1.79
N LEU A 257 20.14 17.40 -1.78
CA LEU A 257 20.76 18.70 -1.97
C LEU A 257 21.44 19.25 -0.71
N THR A 258 20.94 18.89 0.48
CA THR A 258 21.54 19.32 1.77
C THR A 258 22.51 18.28 2.33
N LYS A 259 22.57 17.07 1.75
CA LYS A 259 23.37 15.94 2.25
C LYS A 259 22.96 15.48 3.65
N VAL A 260 21.74 15.78 4.06
CA VAL A 260 21.18 15.34 5.35
C VAL A 260 20.43 14.04 5.18
N PRO A 261 20.80 12.96 5.88
CA PRO A 261 20.11 11.67 5.78
C PRO A 261 18.65 11.73 6.22
N VAL A 262 17.80 10.95 5.56
CA VAL A 262 16.43 10.68 5.99
C VAL A 262 16.42 9.51 6.97
N LYS A 263 15.62 9.60 8.02
CA LYS A 263 15.45 8.51 8.99
C LYS A 263 14.78 7.30 8.34
N LYS A 264 15.37 6.14 8.44
CA LYS A 264 14.92 4.88 7.86
C LYS A 264 13.58 4.37 8.36
N ASP A 265 13.24 4.70 9.60
CA ASP A 265 12.02 4.25 10.27
C ASP A 265 10.84 5.24 10.12
N VAL A 266 10.99 6.25 9.25
CA VAL A 266 9.97 7.24 8.92
C VAL A 266 9.44 6.98 7.51
N ALA A 267 8.13 6.80 7.39
CA ALA A 267 7.44 6.81 6.11
C ALA A 267 6.47 7.99 6.04
N MET A 268 6.09 8.38 4.82
CA MET A 268 5.23 9.52 4.63
C MET A 268 4.30 9.39 3.43
N THR A 269 3.19 10.09 3.49
CA THR A 269 2.25 10.25 2.37
C THR A 269 1.58 11.61 2.45
N GLY A 270 1.42 12.27 1.32
CA GLY A 270 0.78 13.58 1.22
C GLY A 270 1.04 14.21 -0.15
N GLU A 271 0.04 14.89 -0.68
CA GLU A 271 0.20 15.74 -1.86
C GLU A 271 0.81 17.08 -1.44
N ILE A 272 1.63 17.67 -2.30
CA ILE A 272 2.28 18.95 -2.06
C ILE A 272 1.74 20.02 -3.00
N THR A 273 1.49 21.23 -2.48
CA THR A 273 1.21 22.41 -3.30
C THR A 273 2.46 23.24 -3.53
N LEU A 274 2.44 24.15 -4.52
CA LEU A 274 3.53 25.11 -4.76
C LEU A 274 3.81 26.06 -3.58
N GLN A 275 2.88 26.17 -2.64
CA GLN A 275 3.03 26.96 -1.41
C GLN A 275 3.58 26.12 -0.24
N GLY A 276 3.96 24.86 -0.46
CA GLY A 276 4.45 23.96 0.59
C GLY A 276 3.38 23.35 1.50
N ARG A 277 2.10 23.56 1.21
CA ARG A 277 1.01 22.95 1.99
C ARG A 277 0.87 21.46 1.67
N VAL A 278 0.51 20.68 2.67
CA VAL A 278 0.27 19.24 2.55
C VAL A 278 -1.22 18.99 2.44
N LEU A 279 -1.65 18.41 1.31
CA LEU A 279 -3.05 18.12 1.02
C LEU A 279 -3.42 16.67 1.34
N PRO A 280 -4.72 16.38 1.61
CA PRO A 280 -5.20 15.06 1.97
C PRO A 280 -5.07 14.04 0.84
N ILE A 281 -5.02 12.77 1.23
CA ILE A 281 -4.84 11.62 0.33
C ILE A 281 -5.92 10.55 0.56
N GLY A 282 -6.07 9.65 -0.39
CA GLY A 282 -6.91 8.46 -0.26
C GLY A 282 -6.15 7.23 0.21
N GLY A 283 -6.88 6.21 0.69
CA GLY A 283 -6.34 4.91 1.05
C GLY A 283 -5.43 4.93 2.30
N LEU A 284 -5.73 5.78 3.28
CA LEU A 284 -4.91 5.92 4.49
C LEU A 284 -4.80 4.61 5.25
N LYS A 285 -5.88 3.84 5.38
CA LYS A 285 -5.89 2.58 6.11
C LYS A 285 -4.91 1.57 5.50
N GLU A 286 -4.97 1.35 4.21
CA GLU A 286 -4.10 0.44 3.49
C GLU A 286 -2.63 0.87 3.57
N LYS A 287 -2.37 2.17 3.49
CA LYS A 287 -1.04 2.76 3.63
C LYS A 287 -0.45 2.53 5.02
N LEU A 288 -1.23 2.76 6.08
CA LEU A 288 -0.78 2.51 7.45
C LEU A 288 -0.57 1.03 7.73
N LEU A 289 -1.42 0.15 7.17
CA LEU A 289 -1.22 -1.30 7.24
C LEU A 289 0.08 -1.75 6.58
N SER A 290 0.43 -1.17 5.43
CA SER A 290 1.70 -1.48 4.76
C SER A 290 2.91 -0.96 5.55
N ALA A 291 2.80 0.24 6.13
CA ALA A 291 3.83 0.80 6.98
C ALA A 291 4.10 -0.08 8.22
N LEU A 292 3.04 -0.54 8.89
CA LEU A 292 3.15 -1.47 10.02
C LEU A 292 3.84 -2.78 9.62
N ARG A 293 3.41 -3.38 8.49
CA ARG A 293 4.03 -4.60 7.95
C ARG A 293 5.50 -4.40 7.59
N GLY A 294 5.86 -3.21 7.09
CA GLY A 294 7.23 -2.85 6.75
C GLY A 294 8.13 -2.51 7.94
N GLY A 295 7.60 -2.55 9.17
CA GLY A 295 8.38 -2.23 10.37
C GLY A 295 8.62 -0.73 10.58
N ILE A 296 7.89 0.13 9.90
CA ILE A 296 7.96 1.59 10.05
C ILE A 296 7.47 1.98 11.45
N LYS A 297 8.22 2.85 12.12
CA LYS A 297 7.90 3.32 13.47
C LYS A 297 7.16 4.64 13.49
N THR A 298 7.37 5.48 12.49
CA THR A 298 6.74 6.80 12.40
C THR A 298 6.16 7.00 11.02
N VAL A 299 4.90 7.42 10.94
CA VAL A 299 4.25 7.76 9.67
C VAL A 299 3.76 9.21 9.71
N ILE A 300 4.15 9.98 8.70
CA ILE A 300 3.71 11.35 8.49
C ILE A 300 2.51 11.34 7.54
N ILE A 301 1.41 11.96 7.96
CA ILE A 301 0.17 12.03 7.19
C ILE A 301 -0.31 13.48 7.06
N PRO A 302 -1.14 13.82 6.08
CA PRO A 302 -1.76 15.14 6.01
C PRO A 302 -2.69 15.39 7.20
N LYS A 303 -2.71 16.62 7.72
CA LYS A 303 -3.55 17.02 8.85
C LYS A 303 -5.04 16.74 8.62
N GLU A 304 -5.51 16.95 7.39
CA GLU A 304 -6.92 16.71 7.03
C GLU A 304 -7.32 15.22 7.06
N ASN A 305 -6.34 14.30 6.97
CA ASN A 305 -6.59 12.87 7.14
C ASN A 305 -6.62 12.40 8.60
N GLU A 306 -6.43 13.27 9.57
CA GLU A 306 -6.55 12.93 10.99
C GLU A 306 -7.95 12.39 11.33
N LYS A 307 -8.98 12.88 10.66
CA LYS A 307 -10.36 12.39 10.76
C LYS A 307 -10.51 10.91 10.37
N ASP A 308 -9.70 10.43 9.42
CA ASP A 308 -9.76 9.07 8.91
C ASP A 308 -9.16 8.06 9.89
N LEU A 309 -8.44 8.52 10.93
CA LEU A 309 -7.88 7.68 11.98
C LEU A 309 -8.94 6.97 12.82
N VAL A 310 -10.17 7.43 12.79
CA VAL A 310 -11.31 6.76 13.46
C VAL A 310 -11.55 5.36 12.87
N GLU A 311 -11.31 5.18 11.57
CA GLU A 311 -11.49 3.91 10.87
C GLU A 311 -10.28 2.97 10.99
N ILE A 312 -9.18 3.44 11.59
CA ILE A 312 -7.94 2.67 11.70
C ILE A 312 -8.00 1.77 12.94
N PRO A 313 -7.71 0.46 12.80
CA PRO A 313 -7.67 -0.45 13.93
C PRO A 313 -6.66 -0.04 15.00
N ASP A 314 -7.00 -0.30 16.28
CA ASP A 314 -6.16 0.13 17.40
C ASP A 314 -4.77 -0.52 17.41
N ASN A 315 -4.65 -1.76 16.96
CA ASN A 315 -3.34 -2.42 16.82
C ASN A 315 -2.42 -1.70 15.83
N VAL A 316 -2.96 -1.06 14.80
CA VAL A 316 -2.20 -0.25 13.84
C VAL A 316 -1.79 1.08 14.48
N LYS A 317 -2.74 1.77 15.12
CA LYS A 317 -2.48 3.06 15.82
C LYS A 317 -1.44 2.91 16.95
N ASN A 318 -1.51 1.80 17.67
CA ASN A 318 -0.59 1.53 18.78
C ASN A 318 0.76 0.95 18.31
N GLY A 319 0.83 0.45 17.09
CA GLY A 319 2.04 -0.15 16.52
C GLY A 319 3.02 0.86 15.91
N MET A 320 2.61 2.12 15.71
CA MET A 320 3.44 3.17 15.14
C MET A 320 3.02 4.56 15.60
N LYS A 321 3.93 5.53 15.51
CA LYS A 321 3.63 6.93 15.76
C LYS A 321 3.09 7.58 14.50
N ILE A 322 1.85 8.04 14.50
CA ILE A 322 1.23 8.73 13.38
C ILE A 322 1.26 10.23 13.65
N ILE A 323 1.85 11.02 12.75
CA ILE A 323 2.04 12.46 12.93
C ILE A 323 1.33 13.22 11.80
N PRO A 324 0.23 13.91 12.10
CA PRO A 324 -0.43 14.81 11.16
C PRO A 324 0.39 16.09 10.93
N VAL A 325 0.54 16.52 9.68
CA VAL A 325 1.25 17.74 9.28
C VAL A 325 0.44 18.55 8.28
N SER A 326 0.63 19.86 8.27
CA SER A 326 -0.03 20.78 7.35
C SER A 326 0.93 21.41 6.34
N ASP A 327 2.24 21.38 6.63
CA ASP A 327 3.27 22.06 5.86
C ASP A 327 4.53 21.20 5.72
N VAL A 328 5.24 21.37 4.61
CA VAL A 328 6.47 20.60 4.32
C VAL A 328 7.61 20.87 5.28
N SER A 329 7.64 22.03 5.94
CA SER A 329 8.64 22.34 6.96
C SER A 329 8.49 21.46 8.21
N GLU A 330 7.27 21.08 8.55
CA GLU A 330 6.99 20.11 9.62
C GLU A 330 7.49 18.70 9.23
N VAL A 331 7.30 18.33 7.95
CA VAL A 331 7.77 17.04 7.43
C VAL A 331 9.28 16.89 7.61
N LEU A 332 10.06 17.90 7.21
CA LEU A 332 11.53 17.85 7.29
C LEU A 332 12.03 17.71 8.73
N LYS A 333 11.44 18.41 9.70
CA LYS A 333 11.80 18.32 11.12
C LYS A 333 11.65 16.90 11.68
N ILE A 334 10.68 16.16 11.17
CA ILE A 334 10.40 14.79 11.60
C ILE A 334 11.29 13.80 10.85
N ALA A 335 11.36 13.95 9.52
CA ALA A 335 11.97 12.97 8.62
C ALA A 335 13.50 13.04 8.56
N LEU A 336 14.08 14.22 8.63
CA LEU A 336 15.53 14.40 8.53
C LEU A 336 16.22 14.12 9.88
N LYS A 337 17.48 13.67 9.80
CA LYS A 337 18.29 13.37 10.98
C LYS A 337 18.78 14.61 11.72
N SER A 338 18.95 15.72 10.99
CA SER A 338 19.31 17.05 11.52
C SER A 338 18.60 18.13 10.73
N GLU A 339 18.46 19.31 11.31
CA GLU A 339 17.94 20.46 10.56
C GLU A 339 18.87 20.79 9.40
N ALA A 340 18.29 21.09 8.24
CA ALA A 340 19.00 21.69 7.14
C ALA A 340 19.49 23.08 7.61
N LYS A 341 20.80 23.25 7.78
CA LYS A 341 21.36 24.51 8.27
C LYS A 341 21.46 25.48 7.11
N PRO A 342 21.02 26.75 7.29
CA PRO A 342 21.28 27.78 6.30
C PRO A 342 22.80 27.85 6.00
N VAL A 343 23.16 27.88 4.73
CA VAL A 343 24.55 28.15 4.34
C VAL A 343 24.89 29.51 4.92
N SER A 344 25.69 29.53 5.98
CA SER A 344 26.27 30.78 6.46
C SER A 344 26.96 31.43 5.27
N ALA A 345 26.56 32.65 4.93
CA ALA A 345 27.25 33.44 3.92
C ALA A 345 28.70 33.51 4.33
N GLN A 346 29.53 32.68 3.72
CA GLN A 346 30.96 32.90 3.74
C GLN A 346 31.23 34.06 2.79
N SER A 347 31.53 35.18 3.43
CA SER A 347 32.01 36.43 2.82
C SER A 347 33.26 36.20 1.98
#